data_07a513a7c872c0bd23e7e535d4f37533
#
_entry.id   07a513a7c872c0bd23e7e535d4f37533
#
_cell.length_a   1.000
_cell.length_b   1.000
_cell.length_c   1.000
_cell.angle_alpha   90.00
_cell.angle_beta   90.00
_cell.angle_gamma   90.00
#
_symmetry.space_group_name_H-M   'P 1'
#
loop_
_entity.id
_entity.type
_entity.pdbx_description
1 polymer ?
#
loop_
_entity_poly.entity_id
_entity_poly.type
_entity_poly.pdbx_seq_one_letter_code
_entity_poly.pdbx_strand_id
1 'polypeptide(L)'
;MSTIILGLESSCDDTSAAVIKDGYLLSNVVSSQAVHEAYGGVVPELASRAHQQNIVPVVHEALKRAGVTKEELSAVAFTRGPGLMGSLLVGVSFAKGFARSLNIPMIDVNHLIGHVLAHFIKAEGEENQQPNYPFLCLLVSGGNSQIVLVKAYNDMEILGQTIDDAAGEAIDKCSKVMGLGYPGGPIIDKLARQGNPKAFTFSKPHIPGLDYSFSGLKTSFLYSLRDWMKDDPDFIEHHKVDLAASLEATIVDILMDKLRKAAKQYKINEVAVAGGVSANNGLRNSFREHAEKYGWKIFIPKFSYTTDNAAMIAITGYFKYLDQDFCSIELPAYSRVTL
;
A
#
# COMPACT_ATOMS: atom_id res chain seq x y z
N MET A 1 -25.16 4.55 -21.03
CA MET A 1 -24.62 3.17 -20.86
C MET A 1 -23.84 3.17 -19.58
N SER A 2 -23.87 2.10 -18.79
CA SER A 2 -23.06 1.99 -17.58
C SER A 2 -21.61 1.70 -17.96
N THR A 3 -20.67 2.26 -17.20
CA THR A 3 -19.22 2.05 -17.38
C THR A 3 -18.75 0.93 -16.46
N ILE A 4 -18.24 -0.15 -17.05
CA ILE A 4 -17.75 -1.33 -16.30
C ILE A 4 -16.26 -1.51 -16.55
N ILE A 5 -15.44 -1.40 -15.50
CA ILE A 5 -13.98 -1.49 -15.57
C ILE A 5 -13.51 -2.76 -14.87
N LEU A 6 -12.73 -3.56 -15.57
CA LEU A 6 -11.94 -4.66 -14.99
C LEU A 6 -10.57 -4.09 -14.57
N GLY A 7 -10.26 -4.15 -13.28
CA GLY A 7 -8.93 -3.82 -12.74
C GLY A 7 -8.09 -5.08 -12.56
N LEU A 8 -6.77 -4.97 -12.83
CA LEU A 8 -5.78 -6.05 -12.67
C LEU A 8 -4.58 -5.53 -11.88
N GLU A 9 -4.22 -6.25 -10.81
CA GLU A 9 -3.04 -5.97 -10.00
C GLU A 9 -2.12 -7.19 -9.97
N SER A 10 -0.83 -6.97 -10.26
CA SER A 10 0.21 -8.00 -10.23
C SER A 10 1.61 -7.42 -9.98
N SER A 11 1.71 -6.32 -9.23
CA SER A 11 3.00 -5.60 -9.10
C SER A 11 4.04 -6.29 -8.23
N CYS A 12 3.62 -7.15 -7.29
CA CYS A 12 4.51 -7.83 -6.34
C CYS A 12 4.23 -9.33 -6.26
N ASP A 13 3.54 -9.78 -5.23
CA ASP A 13 3.23 -11.20 -4.97
C ASP A 13 1.71 -11.50 -4.93
N ASP A 14 0.87 -10.49 -4.87
CA ASP A 14 -0.59 -10.68 -4.94
C ASP A 14 -1.10 -10.59 -6.37
N THR A 15 -1.83 -11.63 -6.83
CA THR A 15 -2.58 -11.60 -8.09
C THR A 15 -4.02 -11.19 -7.80
N SER A 16 -4.47 -10.07 -8.34
CA SER A 16 -5.83 -9.59 -8.05
C SER A 16 -6.57 -9.11 -9.29
N ALA A 17 -7.91 -9.33 -9.29
CA ALA A 17 -8.84 -8.77 -10.27
C ALA A 17 -10.07 -8.22 -9.57
N ALA A 18 -10.57 -7.07 -10.03
CA ALA A 18 -11.76 -6.41 -9.50
C ALA A 18 -12.62 -5.85 -10.61
N VAL A 19 -13.93 -5.78 -10.36
CA VAL A 19 -14.88 -5.17 -11.27
C VAL A 19 -15.56 -3.99 -10.59
N ILE A 20 -15.49 -2.82 -11.23
CA ILE A 20 -16.20 -1.61 -10.83
C ILE A 20 -17.23 -1.26 -11.91
N LYS A 21 -18.43 -0.90 -11.47
CA LYS A 21 -19.51 -0.39 -12.33
C LYS A 21 -19.94 0.99 -11.84
N ASP A 22 -19.80 2.01 -12.69
CA ASP A 22 -20.18 3.40 -12.40
C ASP A 22 -19.58 3.93 -11.07
N GLY A 23 -18.34 3.54 -10.76
CA GLY A 23 -17.62 3.88 -9.53
C GLY A 23 -17.94 2.99 -8.32
N TYR A 24 -18.85 2.02 -8.44
CA TYR A 24 -19.19 1.07 -7.37
C TYR A 24 -18.49 -0.27 -7.57
N LEU A 25 -17.86 -0.76 -6.50
CA LEU A 25 -17.19 -2.04 -6.49
C LEU A 25 -18.22 -3.18 -6.49
N LEU A 26 -18.15 -4.04 -7.50
CA LEU A 26 -18.97 -5.26 -7.61
C LEU A 26 -18.21 -6.49 -7.09
N SER A 27 -16.90 -6.57 -7.34
CA SER A 27 -16.06 -7.66 -6.88
C SER A 27 -14.61 -7.24 -6.73
N ASN A 28 -13.91 -7.88 -5.78
CA ASN A 28 -12.46 -7.77 -5.61
C ASN A 28 -11.95 -9.14 -5.17
N VAL A 29 -11.16 -9.80 -6.01
CA VAL A 29 -10.62 -11.15 -5.77
C VAL A 29 -9.11 -11.04 -5.69
N VAL A 30 -8.53 -11.51 -4.59
CA VAL A 30 -7.09 -11.50 -4.34
C VAL A 30 -6.63 -12.94 -4.13
N SER A 31 -5.55 -13.32 -4.80
CA SER A 31 -4.83 -14.60 -4.61
C SER A 31 -3.42 -14.29 -4.13
N SER A 32 -3.21 -14.43 -2.82
CA SER A 32 -1.92 -14.20 -2.17
C SER A 32 -1.00 -15.42 -2.27
N GLN A 33 0.31 -15.17 -2.25
CA GLN A 33 1.33 -16.21 -2.43
C GLN A 33 2.06 -16.49 -1.11
N ALA A 34 1.52 -17.38 -0.27
CA ALA A 34 2.12 -17.76 1.02
C ALA A 34 3.52 -18.40 0.91
N VAL A 35 3.92 -18.86 -0.28
CA VAL A 35 5.23 -19.48 -0.50
C VAL A 35 6.41 -18.57 -0.09
N HIS A 36 6.25 -17.28 -0.15
CA HIS A 36 7.29 -16.30 0.16
C HIS A 36 7.65 -16.22 1.66
N GLU A 37 6.75 -16.66 2.53
CA GLU A 37 7.00 -16.75 3.98
C GLU A 37 8.19 -17.66 4.29
N ALA A 38 8.31 -18.80 3.58
CA ALA A 38 9.39 -19.75 3.74
C ALA A 38 10.78 -19.19 3.37
N TYR A 39 10.81 -18.14 2.54
CA TYR A 39 12.06 -17.51 2.09
C TYR A 39 12.38 -16.22 2.85
N GLY A 40 11.52 -15.79 3.77
CA GLY A 40 11.71 -14.55 4.52
C GLY A 40 11.66 -13.28 3.65
N GLY A 41 10.90 -13.31 2.55
CA GLY A 41 10.69 -12.21 1.62
C GLY A 41 10.30 -12.68 0.22
N VAL A 42 9.84 -11.76 -0.62
CA VAL A 42 9.36 -12.08 -1.97
C VAL A 42 10.51 -12.53 -2.86
N VAL A 43 10.34 -13.70 -3.51
CA VAL A 43 11.24 -14.24 -4.53
C VAL A 43 10.66 -13.92 -5.90
N PRO A 44 11.25 -12.97 -6.69
CA PRO A 44 10.62 -12.43 -7.90
C PRO A 44 10.28 -13.47 -8.97
N GLU A 45 11.10 -14.52 -9.12
CA GLU A 45 10.83 -15.58 -10.09
C GLU A 45 9.62 -16.43 -9.68
N LEU A 46 9.50 -16.77 -8.39
CA LEU A 46 8.33 -17.52 -7.88
C LEU A 46 7.07 -16.67 -8.01
N ALA A 47 7.15 -15.36 -7.69
CA ALA A 47 6.03 -14.45 -7.82
C ALA A 47 5.51 -14.41 -9.27
N SER A 48 6.39 -14.20 -10.26
CA SER A 48 5.97 -14.14 -11.66
C SER A 48 5.34 -15.44 -12.15
N ARG A 49 5.86 -16.61 -11.75
CA ARG A 49 5.27 -17.92 -12.10
C ARG A 49 3.88 -18.11 -11.48
N ALA A 50 3.70 -17.70 -10.23
CA ALA A 50 2.40 -17.76 -9.58
C ALA A 50 1.37 -16.83 -10.23
N HIS A 51 1.77 -15.62 -10.65
CA HIS A 51 0.89 -14.75 -11.44
C HIS A 51 0.42 -15.40 -12.74
N GLN A 52 1.32 -16.06 -13.48
CA GLN A 52 0.94 -16.79 -14.72
C GLN A 52 -0.12 -17.86 -14.46
N GLN A 53 -0.05 -18.55 -13.33
CA GLN A 53 -1.02 -19.59 -12.97
C GLN A 53 -2.35 -19.00 -12.49
N ASN A 54 -2.31 -17.89 -11.76
CA ASN A 54 -3.45 -17.35 -11.03
C ASN A 54 -4.27 -16.32 -11.81
N ILE A 55 -3.69 -15.61 -12.79
CA ILE A 55 -4.36 -14.45 -13.40
C ILE A 55 -5.67 -14.81 -14.11
N VAL A 56 -5.71 -15.92 -14.84
CA VAL A 56 -6.94 -16.38 -15.54
C VAL A 56 -8.03 -16.78 -14.56
N PRO A 57 -7.80 -17.68 -13.58
CA PRO A 57 -8.83 -18.06 -12.61
C PRO A 57 -9.28 -16.88 -11.74
N VAL A 58 -8.39 -15.95 -11.37
CA VAL A 58 -8.73 -14.76 -10.57
C VAL A 58 -9.64 -13.81 -11.36
N VAL A 59 -9.34 -13.56 -12.63
CA VAL A 59 -10.21 -12.75 -13.52
C VAL A 59 -11.56 -13.43 -13.73
N HIS A 60 -11.59 -14.73 -13.98
CA HIS A 60 -12.84 -15.49 -14.12
C HIS A 60 -13.71 -15.37 -12.87
N GLU A 61 -13.12 -15.55 -11.70
CA GLU A 61 -13.85 -15.46 -10.43
C GLU A 61 -14.33 -14.04 -10.14
N ALA A 62 -13.54 -13.02 -10.49
CA ALA A 62 -13.94 -11.62 -10.32
C ALA A 62 -15.17 -11.27 -11.18
N LEU A 63 -15.18 -11.65 -12.45
CA LEU A 63 -16.32 -11.46 -13.36
C LEU A 63 -17.56 -12.22 -12.86
N LYS A 64 -17.38 -13.48 -12.45
CA LYS A 64 -18.45 -14.32 -11.91
C LYS A 64 -19.10 -13.70 -10.67
N ARG A 65 -18.30 -13.23 -9.70
CA ARG A 65 -18.82 -12.60 -8.47
C ARG A 65 -19.50 -11.27 -8.76
N ALA A 66 -19.01 -10.54 -9.76
CA ALA A 66 -19.64 -9.30 -10.22
C ALA A 66 -20.96 -9.52 -10.97
N GLY A 67 -21.26 -10.75 -11.41
CA GLY A 67 -22.40 -11.05 -12.28
C GLY A 67 -22.29 -10.39 -13.66
N VAL A 68 -21.05 -10.20 -14.17
CA VAL A 68 -20.73 -9.48 -15.41
C VAL A 68 -20.04 -10.44 -16.38
N THR A 69 -20.44 -10.40 -17.65
CA THR A 69 -19.71 -11.10 -18.72
C THR A 69 -18.56 -10.23 -19.23
N LYS A 70 -17.58 -10.84 -19.87
CA LYS A 70 -16.42 -10.09 -20.42
C LYS A 70 -16.82 -9.16 -21.56
N GLU A 71 -17.90 -9.45 -22.27
CA GLU A 71 -18.46 -8.66 -23.37
C GLU A 71 -19.12 -7.34 -22.89
N GLU A 72 -19.49 -7.27 -21.61
CA GLU A 72 -20.05 -6.06 -20.98
C GLU A 72 -19.00 -5.06 -20.50
N LEU A 73 -17.72 -5.45 -20.50
CA LEU A 73 -16.64 -4.58 -20.05
C LEU A 73 -16.45 -3.37 -20.97
N SER A 74 -16.29 -2.20 -20.38
CA SER A 74 -15.98 -0.95 -21.08
C SER A 74 -14.49 -0.76 -21.31
N ALA A 75 -13.64 -1.22 -20.37
CA ALA A 75 -12.19 -1.13 -20.45
C ALA A 75 -11.51 -2.11 -19.48
N VAL A 76 -10.19 -2.32 -19.70
CA VAL A 76 -9.30 -3.02 -18.76
C VAL A 76 -8.28 -2.03 -18.20
N ALA A 77 -8.28 -1.85 -16.89
CA ALA A 77 -7.26 -1.11 -16.15
C ALA A 77 -6.25 -2.10 -15.56
N PHE A 78 -4.96 -1.78 -15.64
CA PHE A 78 -3.91 -2.67 -15.16
C PHE A 78 -2.76 -1.91 -14.53
N THR A 79 -2.11 -2.50 -13.55
CA THR A 79 -0.91 -1.93 -12.96
C THR A 79 0.25 -2.02 -13.94
N ARG A 80 0.70 -0.84 -14.38
CA ARG A 80 1.86 -0.71 -15.24
C ARG A 80 3.17 -0.71 -14.45
N GLY A 81 3.14 -0.27 -13.21
CA GLY A 81 4.24 -0.10 -12.27
C GLY A 81 3.96 0.99 -11.25
N PRO A 82 4.91 1.24 -10.31
CA PRO A 82 6.12 0.45 -10.08
C PRO A 82 5.85 -0.96 -9.52
N GLY A 83 6.89 -1.84 -9.57
CA GLY A 83 6.79 -3.20 -9.03
C GLY A 83 7.89 -4.14 -9.55
N LEU A 84 7.75 -5.42 -9.26
CA LEU A 84 8.65 -6.46 -9.74
C LEU A 84 8.42 -6.69 -11.24
N MET A 85 9.45 -6.48 -12.05
CA MET A 85 9.32 -6.50 -13.51
C MET A 85 8.68 -7.80 -14.04
N GLY A 86 9.08 -8.96 -13.53
CA GLY A 86 8.52 -10.25 -13.94
C GLY A 86 7.02 -10.38 -13.63
N SER A 87 6.60 -9.92 -12.48
CA SER A 87 5.20 -9.89 -12.03
C SER A 87 4.37 -8.92 -12.87
N LEU A 88 4.86 -7.69 -13.06
CA LEU A 88 4.22 -6.67 -13.91
C LEU A 88 4.03 -7.15 -15.35
N LEU A 89 5.04 -7.80 -15.94
CA LEU A 89 4.96 -8.31 -17.32
C LEU A 89 3.82 -9.32 -17.50
N VAL A 90 3.51 -10.12 -16.50
CA VAL A 90 2.36 -11.06 -16.57
C VAL A 90 1.04 -10.30 -16.67
N GLY A 91 0.78 -9.38 -15.74
CA GLY A 91 -0.46 -8.58 -15.74
C GLY A 91 -0.61 -7.71 -16.98
N VAL A 92 0.46 -7.00 -17.36
CA VAL A 92 0.48 -6.13 -18.55
C VAL A 92 0.25 -6.94 -19.84
N SER A 93 0.90 -8.11 -20.00
CA SER A 93 0.72 -8.95 -21.17
C SER A 93 -0.69 -9.53 -21.25
N PHE A 94 -1.22 -9.98 -20.12
CA PHE A 94 -2.60 -10.47 -20.01
C PHE A 94 -3.59 -9.35 -20.38
N ALA A 95 -3.47 -8.16 -19.79
CA ALA A 95 -4.34 -7.00 -20.07
C ALA A 95 -4.35 -6.66 -21.56
N LYS A 96 -3.19 -6.61 -22.18
CA LYS A 96 -3.03 -6.33 -23.63
C LYS A 96 -3.76 -7.37 -24.50
N GLY A 97 -3.52 -8.66 -24.23
CA GLY A 97 -4.17 -9.75 -24.98
C GLY A 97 -5.68 -9.76 -24.77
N PHE A 98 -6.12 -9.57 -23.54
CA PHE A 98 -7.54 -9.59 -23.14
C PHE A 98 -8.31 -8.41 -23.75
N ALA A 99 -7.82 -7.18 -23.59
CA ALA A 99 -8.44 -5.98 -24.16
C ALA A 99 -8.50 -6.04 -25.69
N ARG A 100 -7.42 -6.48 -26.35
CA ARG A 100 -7.38 -6.65 -27.79
C ARG A 100 -8.40 -7.66 -28.31
N SER A 101 -8.58 -8.77 -27.59
CA SER A 101 -9.55 -9.81 -27.98
C SER A 101 -11.00 -9.34 -27.92
N LEU A 102 -11.30 -8.37 -27.07
CA LEU A 102 -12.63 -7.78 -26.88
C LEU A 102 -12.82 -6.46 -27.64
N ASN A 103 -11.76 -5.95 -28.26
CA ASN A 103 -11.73 -4.64 -28.90
C ASN A 103 -12.17 -3.48 -27.99
N ILE A 104 -11.71 -3.50 -26.75
CA ILE A 104 -11.97 -2.47 -25.74
C ILE A 104 -10.68 -1.73 -25.37
N PRO A 105 -10.74 -0.47 -24.89
CA PRO A 105 -9.59 0.31 -24.49
C PRO A 105 -8.86 -0.28 -23.28
N MET A 106 -7.57 0.06 -23.19
CA MET A 106 -6.71 -0.24 -22.06
C MET A 106 -6.36 1.02 -21.30
N ILE A 107 -6.21 0.88 -19.99
CA ILE A 107 -5.89 1.98 -19.07
C ILE A 107 -4.71 1.55 -18.20
N ASP A 108 -3.59 2.22 -18.36
CA ASP A 108 -2.44 2.00 -17.48
C ASP A 108 -2.63 2.74 -16.16
N VAL A 109 -2.26 2.09 -15.05
CA VAL A 109 -2.38 2.66 -13.71
C VAL A 109 -1.04 2.59 -13.00
N ASN A 110 -0.66 3.69 -12.35
CA ASN A 110 0.43 3.72 -11.40
C ASN A 110 -0.07 3.10 -10.08
N HIS A 111 0.64 2.08 -9.60
CA HIS A 111 0.32 1.34 -8.38
C HIS A 111 0.16 2.25 -7.14
N LEU A 112 1.06 3.24 -7.00
CA LEU A 112 1.04 4.17 -5.86
C LEU A 112 -0.17 5.12 -5.92
N ILE A 113 -0.51 5.60 -7.11
CA ILE A 113 -1.74 6.38 -7.34
C ILE A 113 -2.97 5.52 -7.01
N GLY A 114 -2.95 4.23 -7.37
CA GLY A 114 -3.99 3.28 -7.00
C GLY A 114 -4.26 3.26 -5.49
N HIS A 115 -3.21 3.12 -4.68
CA HIS A 115 -3.35 3.16 -3.22
C HIS A 115 -3.97 4.47 -2.71
N VAL A 116 -3.56 5.62 -3.25
CA VAL A 116 -4.13 6.93 -2.87
C VAL A 116 -5.61 7.00 -3.24
N LEU A 117 -5.97 6.57 -4.45
CA LEU A 117 -7.34 6.64 -4.95
C LEU A 117 -8.26 5.53 -4.42
N ALA A 118 -7.73 4.55 -3.67
CA ALA A 118 -8.55 3.55 -2.98
C ALA A 118 -9.60 4.18 -2.03
N HIS A 119 -9.37 5.40 -1.55
CA HIS A 119 -10.33 6.17 -0.76
C HIS A 119 -11.61 6.56 -1.51
N PHE A 120 -11.60 6.45 -2.83
CA PHE A 120 -12.75 6.79 -3.68
C PHE A 120 -13.57 5.55 -4.10
N ILE A 121 -13.19 4.35 -3.68
CA ILE A 121 -13.96 3.12 -3.91
C ILE A 121 -15.29 3.23 -3.18
N LYS A 122 -16.39 3.07 -3.92
CA LYS A 122 -17.74 3.01 -3.36
C LYS A 122 -18.20 1.56 -3.30
N ALA A 123 -18.84 1.18 -2.21
CA ALA A 123 -19.50 -0.12 -2.09
C ALA A 123 -20.99 0.09 -1.76
N GLU A 124 -21.85 -0.76 -2.32
CA GLU A 124 -23.28 -0.68 -2.10
C GLU A 124 -23.63 -0.95 -0.63
N GLY A 125 -24.54 -0.17 -0.06
CA GLY A 125 -24.95 -0.29 1.35
C GLY A 125 -23.96 0.23 2.38
N GLU A 126 -22.86 0.90 1.96
CA GLU A 126 -21.84 1.43 2.83
C GLU A 126 -21.85 2.97 2.85
N GLU A 127 -21.43 3.52 4.00
CA GLU A 127 -21.14 4.95 4.12
C GLU A 127 -19.82 5.25 3.40
N ASN A 128 -19.91 5.85 2.20
CA ASN A 128 -18.75 6.12 1.35
C ASN A 128 -18.19 7.52 1.66
N GLN A 129 -17.46 7.64 2.78
CA GLN A 129 -16.74 8.88 3.11
C GLN A 129 -15.50 8.99 2.23
N GLN A 130 -15.40 10.07 1.47
CA GLN A 130 -14.30 10.36 0.57
C GLN A 130 -13.65 11.69 0.94
N PRO A 131 -12.31 11.83 0.77
CA PRO A 131 -11.65 13.12 0.95
C PRO A 131 -12.05 14.10 -0.17
N ASN A 132 -12.13 15.38 0.17
CA ASN A 132 -12.25 16.45 -0.82
C ASN A 132 -10.86 16.92 -1.25
N TYR A 133 -10.70 17.24 -2.52
CA TYR A 133 -9.48 17.86 -3.00
C TYR A 133 -9.36 19.34 -2.57
N PRO A 134 -8.18 19.85 -2.21
CA PRO A 134 -6.96 19.09 -2.01
C PRO A 134 -6.91 18.43 -0.63
N PHE A 135 -6.26 17.28 -0.53
CA PHE A 135 -6.00 16.60 0.73
C PHE A 135 -4.55 16.08 0.80
N LEU A 136 -4.07 15.77 2.01
CA LEU A 136 -2.79 15.10 2.21
C LEU A 136 -2.99 13.60 2.34
N CYS A 137 -2.14 12.82 1.68
CA CYS A 137 -2.11 11.37 1.85
C CYS A 137 -0.73 10.93 2.36
N LEU A 138 -0.71 10.25 3.50
CA LEU A 138 0.46 9.51 3.97
C LEU A 138 0.44 8.13 3.29
N LEU A 139 1.23 7.97 2.24
CA LEU A 139 1.38 6.73 1.50
C LEU A 139 2.54 5.93 2.08
N VAL A 140 2.23 4.82 2.75
CA VAL A 140 3.21 3.98 3.46
C VAL A 140 3.01 2.50 3.16
N SER A 141 4.04 1.86 2.60
CA SER A 141 4.03 0.45 2.20
C SER A 141 5.37 -0.23 2.52
N GLY A 142 5.56 -1.45 2.05
CA GLY A 142 6.84 -2.16 2.12
C GLY A 142 7.98 -1.43 1.42
N GLY A 143 7.71 -0.80 0.27
CA GLY A 143 8.72 -0.13 -0.55
C GLY A 143 8.62 1.40 -0.62
N ASN A 144 7.58 2.01 -0.03
CA ASN A 144 7.34 3.45 -0.14
C ASN A 144 6.93 4.08 1.18
N SER A 145 7.45 5.29 1.43
CA SER A 145 7.01 6.16 2.53
C SER A 145 7.04 7.60 2.03
N GLN A 146 5.86 8.15 1.74
CA GLN A 146 5.69 9.46 1.09
C GLN A 146 4.55 10.26 1.73
N ILE A 147 4.69 11.59 1.73
CA ILE A 147 3.59 12.53 1.96
C ILE A 147 3.21 13.11 0.59
N VAL A 148 2.00 12.84 0.17
CA VAL A 148 1.48 13.27 -1.13
C VAL A 148 0.41 14.33 -0.93
N LEU A 149 0.55 15.47 -1.61
CA LEU A 149 -0.50 16.45 -1.78
C LEU A 149 -1.33 16.06 -2.99
N VAL A 150 -2.58 15.73 -2.78
CA VAL A 150 -3.52 15.29 -3.82
C VAL A 150 -4.42 16.46 -4.17
N LYS A 151 -4.18 17.09 -5.32
CA LYS A 151 -4.94 18.26 -5.82
C LYS A 151 -6.11 17.84 -6.71
N ALA A 152 -5.94 16.71 -7.42
CA ALA A 152 -6.94 16.02 -8.22
C ALA A 152 -6.53 14.55 -8.39
N TYR A 153 -7.37 13.70 -8.98
CA TYR A 153 -7.02 12.29 -9.20
C TYR A 153 -5.79 12.11 -10.12
N ASN A 154 -5.54 13.09 -10.99
CA ASN A 154 -4.41 13.13 -11.94
C ASN A 154 -3.38 14.22 -11.64
N ASP A 155 -3.50 14.93 -10.51
CA ASP A 155 -2.56 15.97 -10.07
C ASP A 155 -2.15 15.71 -8.62
N MET A 156 -0.98 15.09 -8.45
CA MET A 156 -0.41 14.73 -7.16
C MET A 156 1.04 15.22 -7.07
N GLU A 157 1.42 15.71 -5.90
CA GLU A 157 2.75 16.25 -5.62
C GLU A 157 3.35 15.56 -4.40
N ILE A 158 4.56 15.00 -4.53
CA ILE A 158 5.30 14.47 -3.37
C ILE A 158 5.90 15.63 -2.60
N LEU A 159 5.47 15.82 -1.37
CA LEU A 159 5.98 16.86 -0.47
C LEU A 159 7.18 16.40 0.35
N GLY A 160 7.28 15.11 0.60
CA GLY A 160 8.38 14.47 1.31
C GLY A 160 8.34 12.96 1.13
N GLN A 161 9.49 12.32 1.17
CA GLN A 161 9.63 10.88 0.99
C GLN A 161 10.79 10.31 1.79
N THR A 162 10.85 8.99 1.92
CA THR A 162 12.04 8.36 2.50
C THR A 162 13.25 8.52 1.59
N ILE A 163 14.41 8.81 2.19
CA ILE A 163 15.70 8.92 1.49
C ILE A 163 16.49 7.60 1.53
N ASP A 164 15.98 6.60 2.25
CA ASP A 164 16.59 5.29 2.41
C ASP A 164 15.51 4.18 2.49
N ASP A 165 15.50 3.36 3.55
CA ASP A 165 14.49 2.31 3.72
C ASP A 165 13.07 2.92 3.85
N ALA A 166 12.05 2.22 3.35
CA ALA A 166 10.65 2.53 3.65
C ALA A 166 10.27 2.06 5.06
N ALA A 167 9.18 2.61 5.62
CA ALA A 167 8.71 2.24 6.96
C ALA A 167 8.38 0.75 7.08
N GLY A 168 7.70 0.16 6.09
CA GLY A 168 7.40 -1.27 6.09
C GLY A 168 8.65 -2.13 5.99
N GLU A 169 9.60 -1.77 5.14
CA GLU A 169 10.90 -2.44 5.04
C GLU A 169 11.69 -2.37 6.35
N ALA A 170 11.66 -1.22 7.05
CA ALA A 170 12.29 -1.07 8.36
C ALA A 170 11.65 -1.98 9.41
N ILE A 171 10.32 -2.12 9.41
CA ILE A 171 9.59 -3.05 10.28
C ILE A 171 10.02 -4.49 9.99
N ASP A 172 10.03 -4.91 8.73
CA ASP A 172 10.40 -6.28 8.33
C ASP A 172 11.85 -6.61 8.70
N LYS A 173 12.76 -5.66 8.49
CA LYS A 173 14.19 -5.82 8.88
C LYS A 173 14.37 -5.96 10.40
N CYS A 174 13.64 -5.17 11.21
CA CYS A 174 13.69 -5.26 12.66
C CYS A 174 13.03 -6.55 13.17
N SER A 175 11.90 -6.96 12.57
CA SER A 175 11.23 -8.23 12.85
C SER A 175 12.18 -9.42 12.61
N LYS A 176 12.91 -9.40 11.50
CA LYS A 176 13.92 -10.42 11.18
C LYS A 176 15.08 -10.45 12.19
N VAL A 177 15.52 -9.29 12.68
CA VAL A 177 16.55 -9.21 13.73
C VAL A 177 16.05 -9.81 15.05
N MET A 178 14.75 -9.69 15.35
CA MET A 178 14.10 -10.31 16.51
C MET A 178 13.79 -11.82 16.31
N GLY A 179 14.06 -12.39 15.13
CA GLY A 179 13.72 -13.79 14.84
C GLY A 179 12.24 -14.07 14.66
N LEU A 180 11.40 -13.05 14.38
CA LEU A 180 9.94 -13.18 14.37
C LEU A 180 9.35 -13.61 13.00
N GLY A 181 10.18 -13.72 11.96
CA GLY A 181 9.72 -14.17 10.63
C GLY A 181 9.24 -13.03 9.71
N TYR A 182 8.55 -13.42 8.62
CA TYR A 182 8.07 -12.56 7.54
C TYR A 182 6.62 -12.94 7.16
N PRO A 183 5.74 -11.98 6.83
CA PRO A 183 5.94 -10.53 6.90
C PRO A 183 5.97 -10.01 8.35
N GLY A 184 6.90 -9.08 8.65
CA GLY A 184 7.11 -8.58 10.00
C GLY A 184 6.02 -7.63 10.49
N GLY A 185 5.40 -6.87 9.57
CA GLY A 185 4.39 -5.87 9.90
C GLY A 185 3.25 -6.39 10.78
N PRO A 186 2.50 -7.42 10.36
CA PRO A 186 1.41 -8.00 11.15
C PRO A 186 1.87 -8.60 12.48
N ILE A 187 3.09 -9.15 12.53
CA ILE A 187 3.65 -9.76 13.74
C ILE A 187 3.98 -8.68 14.77
N ILE A 188 4.69 -7.63 14.36
CA ILE A 188 5.03 -6.48 15.21
C ILE A 188 3.76 -5.80 15.73
N ASP A 189 2.77 -5.52 14.86
CA ASP A 189 1.48 -4.92 15.27
C ASP A 189 0.74 -5.77 16.33
N LYS A 190 0.74 -7.10 16.17
CA LYS A 190 0.11 -8.00 17.14
C LYS A 190 0.81 -7.99 18.50
N LEU A 191 2.15 -8.00 18.51
CA LEU A 191 2.95 -7.97 19.75
C LEU A 191 2.87 -6.59 20.41
N ALA A 192 2.94 -5.51 19.65
CA ALA A 192 2.94 -4.14 20.13
C ALA A 192 1.71 -3.78 20.96
N ARG A 193 0.54 -4.37 20.63
CA ARG A 193 -0.70 -4.18 21.39
C ARG A 193 -0.62 -4.68 22.85
N GLN A 194 0.34 -5.51 23.18
CA GLN A 194 0.50 -6.13 24.50
C GLN A 194 1.66 -5.50 25.29
N GLY A 195 2.49 -4.69 24.63
CA GLY A 195 3.70 -4.12 25.19
C GLY A 195 3.58 -2.66 25.60
N ASN A 196 4.61 -2.19 26.32
CA ASN A 196 4.76 -0.79 26.70
C ASN A 196 5.54 -0.02 25.61
N PRO A 197 4.92 0.95 24.90
CA PRO A 197 5.59 1.70 23.84
C PRO A 197 6.71 2.64 24.34
N LYS A 198 6.87 2.79 25.66
CA LYS A 198 7.91 3.62 26.31
C LYS A 198 8.97 2.81 27.02
N ALA A 199 8.96 1.48 26.91
CA ALA A 199 9.93 0.62 27.59
C ALA A 199 11.34 0.82 27.04
N PHE A 200 11.48 1.04 25.74
CA PHE A 200 12.75 1.24 25.05
C PHE A 200 12.72 2.51 24.20
N THR A 201 13.88 3.15 24.06
CA THR A 201 14.04 4.35 23.23
C THR A 201 14.99 4.04 22.08
N PHE A 202 14.53 4.25 20.84
CA PHE A 202 15.31 4.11 19.63
C PHE A 202 15.59 5.48 18.98
N SER A 203 16.69 5.55 18.23
CA SER A 203 17.10 6.77 17.55
C SER A 203 16.07 7.18 16.50
N LYS A 204 15.69 8.46 16.51
CA LYS A 204 14.87 9.08 15.47
C LYS A 204 15.79 9.95 14.61
N PRO A 205 16.04 9.59 13.33
CA PRO A 205 16.86 10.40 12.45
C PRO A 205 16.30 11.82 12.29
N HIS A 206 17.16 12.81 12.40
CA HIS A 206 16.78 14.20 12.17
C HIS A 206 17.05 14.58 10.71
N ILE A 207 16.01 14.50 9.88
CA ILE A 207 16.08 14.85 8.45
C ILE A 207 15.40 16.20 8.25
N PRO A 208 16.04 17.15 7.51
CA PRO A 208 15.42 18.44 7.19
C PRO A 208 14.13 18.30 6.36
N GLY A 209 13.29 19.33 6.38
CA GLY A 209 12.06 19.36 5.59
C GLY A 209 11.05 18.28 5.97
N LEU A 210 10.43 17.70 4.96
CA LEU A 210 9.36 16.70 5.10
C LEU A 210 9.83 15.28 4.77
N ASP A 211 11.09 15.08 4.41
CA ASP A 211 11.65 13.76 4.11
C ASP A 211 11.82 12.90 5.36
N TYR A 212 11.87 11.59 5.15
CA TYR A 212 12.04 10.56 6.17
C TYR A 212 13.40 9.85 6.04
N SER A 213 13.81 9.18 7.11
CA SER A 213 14.87 8.18 7.10
C SER A 213 14.54 7.11 8.15
N PHE A 214 14.75 5.84 7.80
CA PHE A 214 14.52 4.70 8.69
C PHE A 214 15.77 3.83 8.86
N SER A 215 16.81 3.98 8.04
CA SER A 215 18.04 3.16 8.13
C SER A 215 18.77 3.34 9.45
N GLY A 216 18.78 4.56 9.98
CA GLY A 216 19.37 4.87 11.29
C GLY A 216 18.61 4.19 12.45
N LEU A 217 17.30 4.06 12.35
CA LEU A 217 16.48 3.34 13.33
C LEU A 217 16.86 1.86 13.38
N LYS A 218 16.93 1.18 12.21
CA LYS A 218 17.35 -0.23 12.13
C LYS A 218 18.71 -0.45 12.80
N THR A 219 19.67 0.43 12.51
CA THR A 219 21.03 0.33 13.05
C THR A 219 21.03 0.51 14.58
N SER A 220 20.31 1.51 15.08
CA SER A 220 20.12 1.75 16.52
C SER A 220 19.48 0.54 17.20
N PHE A 221 18.42 -0.01 16.61
CA PHE A 221 17.70 -1.19 17.10
C PHE A 221 18.65 -2.42 17.22
N LEU A 222 19.38 -2.71 16.15
CA LEU A 222 20.32 -3.84 16.11
C LEU A 222 21.43 -3.72 17.16
N TYR A 223 22.03 -2.54 17.29
CA TYR A 223 23.11 -2.35 18.28
C TYR A 223 22.57 -2.40 19.70
N SER A 224 21.42 -1.81 19.99
CA SER A 224 20.80 -1.89 21.31
C SER A 224 20.51 -3.34 21.70
N LEU A 225 19.91 -4.15 20.81
CA LEU A 225 19.68 -5.57 21.06
C LEU A 225 20.98 -6.33 21.33
N ARG A 226 22.01 -6.09 20.49
CA ARG A 226 23.31 -6.74 20.67
C ARG A 226 23.96 -6.41 22.03
N ASP A 227 23.81 -5.18 22.49
CA ASP A 227 24.36 -4.78 23.79
C ASP A 227 23.58 -5.39 24.95
N TRP A 228 22.25 -5.39 24.92
CA TRP A 228 21.40 -5.99 25.96
C TRP A 228 21.57 -7.51 26.04
N MET A 229 21.74 -8.18 24.92
CA MET A 229 21.96 -9.63 24.86
C MET A 229 23.32 -10.06 25.41
N LYS A 230 24.25 -9.15 25.70
CA LYS A 230 25.50 -9.49 26.41
C LYS A 230 25.23 -9.87 27.86
N ASP A 231 24.26 -9.20 28.48
CA ASP A 231 23.89 -9.40 29.90
C ASP A 231 22.76 -10.42 30.05
N ASP A 232 21.83 -10.49 29.08
CA ASP A 232 20.72 -11.44 28.99
C ASP A 232 20.66 -12.06 27.60
N PRO A 233 21.19 -13.25 27.36
CA PRO A 233 21.10 -13.92 26.04
C PRO A 233 19.68 -14.13 25.52
N ASP A 234 18.68 -14.26 26.40
CA ASP A 234 17.28 -14.46 26.08
C ASP A 234 16.48 -13.14 26.09
N PHE A 235 17.15 -11.98 26.07
CA PHE A 235 16.56 -10.64 26.17
C PHE A 235 15.38 -10.43 25.22
N ILE A 236 15.49 -10.88 23.97
CA ILE A 236 14.41 -10.73 22.99
C ILE A 236 13.17 -11.48 23.45
N GLU A 237 13.30 -12.72 23.94
CA GLU A 237 12.16 -13.51 24.41
C GLU A 237 11.49 -12.89 25.65
N HIS A 238 12.30 -12.36 26.59
CA HIS A 238 11.80 -11.72 27.79
C HIS A 238 11.08 -10.39 27.51
N HIS A 239 11.49 -9.66 26.45
CA HIS A 239 11.03 -8.29 26.18
C HIS A 239 10.36 -8.09 24.81
N LYS A 240 10.03 -9.16 24.08
CA LYS A 240 9.58 -9.07 22.69
C LYS A 240 8.35 -8.18 22.45
N VAL A 241 7.40 -8.17 23.39
CA VAL A 241 6.20 -7.33 23.27
C VAL A 241 6.53 -5.84 23.47
N ASP A 242 7.41 -5.53 24.43
CA ASP A 242 7.84 -4.16 24.70
C ASP A 242 8.77 -3.62 23.62
N LEU A 243 9.65 -4.48 23.07
CA LEU A 243 10.50 -4.16 21.92
C LEU A 243 9.64 -3.84 20.69
N ALA A 244 8.63 -4.67 20.40
CA ALA A 244 7.70 -4.45 19.30
C ALA A 244 6.92 -3.15 19.49
N ALA A 245 6.38 -2.91 20.68
CA ALA A 245 5.61 -1.70 21.00
C ALA A 245 6.46 -0.42 20.89
N SER A 246 7.70 -0.44 21.40
CA SER A 246 8.61 0.71 21.34
C SER A 246 9.11 0.99 19.91
N LEU A 247 9.35 -0.06 19.11
CA LEU A 247 9.72 0.05 17.71
C LEU A 247 8.58 0.67 16.90
N GLU A 248 7.38 0.11 17.02
CA GLU A 248 6.17 0.61 16.34
C GLU A 248 5.92 2.08 16.68
N ALA A 249 5.92 2.43 17.97
CA ALA A 249 5.73 3.80 18.42
C ALA A 249 6.78 4.76 17.83
N THR A 250 8.04 4.32 17.73
CA THR A 250 9.11 5.14 17.15
C THR A 250 8.86 5.41 15.66
N ILE A 251 8.47 4.39 14.89
CA ILE A 251 8.17 4.52 13.45
C ILE A 251 6.95 5.42 13.24
N VAL A 252 5.89 5.19 14.01
CA VAL A 252 4.66 6.01 13.95
C VAL A 252 4.97 7.47 14.26
N ASP A 253 5.77 7.74 15.28
CA ASP A 253 6.18 9.10 15.65
C ASP A 253 6.95 9.80 14.51
N ILE A 254 7.87 9.09 13.84
CA ILE A 254 8.64 9.63 12.70
C ILE A 254 7.66 10.03 11.58
N LEU A 255 6.71 9.16 11.23
CA LEU A 255 5.73 9.39 10.17
C LEU A 255 4.82 10.58 10.52
N MET A 256 4.25 10.58 11.72
CA MET A 256 3.26 11.57 12.15
C MET A 256 3.85 12.97 12.38
N ASP A 257 5.12 13.06 12.83
CA ASP A 257 5.79 14.37 12.99
C ASP A 257 5.89 15.10 11.64
N LYS A 258 6.27 14.41 10.58
CA LYS A 258 6.39 15.00 9.24
C LYS A 258 5.03 15.30 8.63
N LEU A 259 4.05 14.40 8.77
CA LEU A 259 2.69 14.62 8.30
C LEU A 259 2.05 15.84 8.97
N ARG A 260 2.24 15.99 10.28
CA ARG A 260 1.78 17.16 11.03
C ARG A 260 2.43 18.46 10.55
N LYS A 261 3.74 18.42 10.25
CA LYS A 261 4.44 19.58 9.66
C LYS A 261 3.87 19.94 8.29
N ALA A 262 3.63 18.95 7.43
CA ALA A 262 3.02 19.15 6.13
C ALA A 262 1.61 19.76 6.25
N ALA A 263 0.74 19.19 7.10
CA ALA A 263 -0.62 19.71 7.32
C ALA A 263 -0.63 21.17 7.76
N LYS A 264 0.28 21.54 8.67
CA LYS A 264 0.44 22.94 9.12
C LYS A 264 0.98 23.84 8.03
N GLN A 265 2.00 23.40 7.27
CA GLN A 265 2.67 24.19 6.23
C GLN A 265 1.72 24.49 5.06
N TYR A 266 0.96 23.49 4.62
CA TYR A 266 0.04 23.59 3.49
C TYR A 266 -1.38 24.02 3.89
N LYS A 267 -1.65 24.16 5.21
CA LYS A 267 -2.96 24.53 5.78
C LYS A 267 -4.09 23.58 5.33
N ILE A 268 -3.81 22.29 5.28
CA ILE A 268 -4.74 21.25 4.90
C ILE A 268 -5.12 20.46 6.15
N ASN A 269 -6.42 20.23 6.34
CA ASN A 269 -6.98 19.46 7.45
C ASN A 269 -7.66 18.16 7.03
N GLU A 270 -7.83 17.90 5.72
CA GLU A 270 -8.24 16.59 5.22
C GLU A 270 -7.01 15.72 5.00
N VAL A 271 -6.89 14.63 5.76
CA VAL A 271 -5.68 13.81 5.82
C VAL A 271 -6.03 12.34 5.68
N ALA A 272 -5.44 11.68 4.69
CA ALA A 272 -5.62 10.26 4.40
C ALA A 272 -4.36 9.46 4.71
N VAL A 273 -4.52 8.15 4.92
CA VAL A 273 -3.41 7.19 4.97
C VAL A 273 -3.67 6.07 3.98
N ALA A 274 -2.65 5.62 3.24
CA ALA A 274 -2.76 4.57 2.23
C ALA A 274 -1.53 3.64 2.22
N GLY A 275 -1.64 2.51 1.51
CA GLY A 275 -0.59 1.49 1.42
C GLY A 275 -0.63 0.47 2.56
N GLY A 276 0.14 -0.62 2.44
CA GLY A 276 0.08 -1.77 3.35
C GLY A 276 0.31 -1.46 4.82
N VAL A 277 1.18 -0.50 5.15
CA VAL A 277 1.44 -0.09 6.54
C VAL A 277 0.24 0.66 7.14
N SER A 278 -0.70 1.16 6.33
CA SER A 278 -1.96 1.75 6.82
C SER A 278 -2.87 0.75 7.56
N ALA A 279 -2.58 -0.56 7.45
CA ALA A 279 -3.23 -1.60 8.25
C ALA A 279 -2.78 -1.60 9.72
N ASN A 280 -1.60 -1.05 10.03
CA ASN A 280 -1.03 -1.05 11.38
C ASN A 280 -1.90 -0.27 12.37
N ASN A 281 -2.23 -0.91 13.52
CA ASN A 281 -3.14 -0.33 14.50
C ASN A 281 -2.54 0.84 15.27
N GLY A 282 -1.24 0.81 15.56
CA GLY A 282 -0.54 1.93 16.19
C GLY A 282 -0.64 3.19 15.33
N LEU A 283 -0.41 3.06 14.02
CA LEU A 283 -0.56 4.17 13.07
C LEU A 283 -2.01 4.68 13.01
N ARG A 284 -3.00 3.79 12.90
CA ARG A 284 -4.43 4.15 12.88
C ARG A 284 -4.87 4.87 14.16
N ASN A 285 -4.40 4.43 15.32
CA ASN A 285 -4.70 5.09 16.58
C ASN A 285 -4.06 6.47 16.65
N SER A 286 -2.80 6.60 16.24
CA SER A 286 -2.12 7.90 16.18
C SER A 286 -2.81 8.88 15.21
N PHE A 287 -3.35 8.39 14.09
CA PHE A 287 -4.18 9.20 13.20
C PHE A 287 -5.42 9.77 13.91
N ARG A 288 -6.14 8.94 14.69
CA ARG A 288 -7.32 9.37 15.45
C ARG A 288 -6.96 10.40 16.53
N GLU A 289 -5.90 10.17 17.30
CA GLU A 289 -5.40 11.10 18.31
C GLU A 289 -5.00 12.46 17.69
N HIS A 290 -4.34 12.44 16.52
CA HIS A 290 -3.98 13.66 15.81
C HIS A 290 -5.22 14.37 15.26
N ALA A 291 -6.24 13.62 14.79
CA ALA A 291 -7.50 14.19 14.33
C ALA A 291 -8.19 14.98 15.44
N GLU A 292 -8.30 14.39 16.63
CA GLU A 292 -8.86 15.08 17.80
C GLU A 292 -8.05 16.30 18.21
N LYS A 293 -6.72 16.15 18.24
CA LYS A 293 -5.80 17.20 18.72
C LYS A 293 -5.69 18.40 17.77
N TYR A 294 -5.72 18.16 16.46
CA TYR A 294 -5.44 19.18 15.45
C TYR A 294 -6.65 19.51 14.56
N GLY A 295 -7.81 18.92 14.83
CA GLY A 295 -9.04 19.15 14.05
C GLY A 295 -8.96 18.60 12.61
N TRP A 296 -8.25 17.48 12.41
CA TRP A 296 -8.19 16.85 11.10
C TRP A 296 -9.45 16.04 10.82
N LYS A 297 -9.90 16.10 9.58
CA LYS A 297 -10.84 15.15 9.01
C LYS A 297 -10.01 14.02 8.38
N ILE A 298 -10.06 12.84 8.99
CA ILE A 298 -9.19 11.73 8.61
C ILE A 298 -9.91 10.69 7.76
N PHE A 299 -9.12 10.07 6.84
CA PHE A 299 -9.59 9.01 5.97
C PHE A 299 -8.64 7.83 6.11
N ILE A 300 -9.14 6.76 6.71
CA ILE A 300 -8.42 5.51 6.95
C ILE A 300 -9.10 4.43 6.11
N PRO A 301 -8.38 3.74 5.19
CA PRO A 301 -9.01 2.77 4.32
C PRO A 301 -9.47 1.53 5.10
N LYS A 302 -10.45 0.82 4.55
CA LYS A 302 -10.80 -0.52 5.04
C LYS A 302 -9.59 -1.45 4.90
N PHE A 303 -9.52 -2.46 5.76
CA PHE A 303 -8.41 -3.43 5.71
C PHE A 303 -8.30 -4.11 4.36
N SER A 304 -9.42 -4.38 3.68
CA SER A 304 -9.45 -4.97 2.34
C SER A 304 -8.82 -4.11 1.24
N TYR A 305 -8.56 -2.82 1.50
CA TYR A 305 -7.97 -1.88 0.55
C TYR A 305 -6.60 -1.36 0.99
N THR A 306 -6.03 -1.88 2.09
CA THR A 306 -4.71 -1.45 2.58
C THR A 306 -3.57 -2.12 1.83
N THR A 307 -3.67 -3.42 1.58
CA THR A 307 -2.70 -4.21 0.81
C THR A 307 -2.99 -4.14 -0.67
N ASP A 308 -2.12 -4.73 -1.49
CA ASP A 308 -2.25 -4.77 -2.94
C ASP A 308 -3.56 -5.46 -3.34
N ASN A 309 -4.36 -4.77 -4.14
CA ASN A 309 -5.66 -5.24 -4.59
C ASN A 309 -6.08 -4.57 -5.90
N ALA A 310 -6.89 -5.25 -6.70
CA ALA A 310 -7.31 -4.71 -7.99
C ALA A 310 -8.43 -3.66 -7.90
N ALA A 311 -9.13 -3.53 -6.78
CA ALA A 311 -10.17 -2.51 -6.64
C ALA A 311 -9.58 -1.08 -6.72
N MET A 312 -8.35 -0.87 -6.16
CA MET A 312 -7.63 0.39 -6.27
C MET A 312 -7.22 0.71 -7.71
N ILE A 313 -6.91 -0.31 -8.50
CA ILE A 313 -6.58 -0.17 -9.92
C ILE A 313 -7.84 0.11 -10.75
N ALA A 314 -8.94 -0.59 -10.44
CA ALA A 314 -10.20 -0.41 -11.13
C ALA A 314 -10.82 0.98 -10.90
N ILE A 315 -10.76 1.53 -9.67
CA ILE A 315 -11.26 2.89 -9.39
C ILE A 315 -10.41 3.97 -10.07
N THR A 316 -9.09 3.80 -10.08
CA THR A 316 -8.19 4.69 -10.82
C THR A 316 -8.48 4.62 -12.32
N GLY A 317 -8.65 3.41 -12.85
CA GLY A 317 -9.05 3.18 -14.23
C GLY A 317 -10.42 3.80 -14.57
N TYR A 318 -11.34 3.77 -13.64
CA TYR A 318 -12.66 4.42 -13.83
C TYR A 318 -12.55 5.94 -14.02
N PHE A 319 -11.73 6.62 -13.19
CA PHE A 319 -11.50 8.07 -13.37
C PHE A 319 -10.83 8.38 -14.71
N LYS A 320 -9.78 7.63 -15.08
CA LYS A 320 -9.10 7.78 -16.37
C LYS A 320 -10.04 7.47 -17.55
N TYR A 321 -10.95 6.51 -17.40
CA TYR A 321 -11.94 6.19 -18.44
C TYR A 321 -12.90 7.36 -18.71
N LEU A 322 -13.35 8.05 -17.65
CA LEU A 322 -14.23 9.21 -17.79
C LEU A 322 -13.55 10.36 -18.56
N ASP A 323 -12.23 10.50 -18.41
CA ASP A 323 -11.41 11.49 -19.15
C ASP A 323 -10.90 10.96 -20.49
N GLN A 324 -11.26 9.73 -20.89
CA GLN A 324 -10.79 9.06 -22.11
C GLN A 324 -9.25 8.93 -22.18
N ASP A 325 -8.58 8.87 -21.01
CA ASP A 325 -7.14 8.67 -20.90
C ASP A 325 -6.80 7.19 -21.09
N PHE A 326 -6.65 6.78 -22.33
CA PHE A 326 -6.35 5.41 -22.75
C PHE A 326 -4.89 5.26 -23.15
N CYS A 327 -4.33 4.08 -22.92
CA CYS A 327 -2.94 3.80 -23.28
C CYS A 327 -2.80 2.98 -24.57
N SER A 328 -1.64 3.12 -25.21
CA SER A 328 -1.27 2.29 -26.37
C SER A 328 -0.91 0.86 -25.93
N ILE A 329 -1.17 -0.12 -26.82
CA ILE A 329 -0.74 -1.50 -26.65
C ILE A 329 0.79 -1.65 -26.60
N GLU A 330 1.52 -0.70 -27.13
CA GLU A 330 2.99 -0.70 -27.15
C GLU A 330 3.62 -0.26 -25.82
N LEU A 331 2.81 0.33 -24.92
CA LEU A 331 3.30 0.90 -23.67
C LEU A 331 3.98 -0.17 -22.79
N PRO A 332 5.28 -0.02 -22.41
CA PRO A 332 5.97 -1.01 -21.57
C PRO A 332 5.66 -0.85 -20.09
N ALA A 333 5.81 -1.93 -19.32
CA ALA A 333 5.87 -1.85 -17.85
C ALA A 333 7.14 -1.11 -17.39
N TYR A 334 7.12 -0.60 -16.15
CA TYR A 334 8.30 0.00 -15.51
C TYR A 334 8.41 -0.46 -14.05
N SER A 335 9.63 -0.80 -13.60
CA SER A 335 9.86 -1.29 -12.22
C SER A 335 10.01 -0.17 -11.20
N ARG A 336 10.42 1.01 -11.61
CA ARG A 336 10.63 2.19 -10.76
C ARG A 336 10.08 3.43 -11.44
N VAL A 337 9.37 4.24 -10.66
CA VAL A 337 8.94 5.59 -11.03
C VAL A 337 8.61 6.34 -9.75
N THR A 338 8.78 7.65 -9.76
CA THR A 338 8.18 8.58 -8.82
C THR A 338 6.75 8.94 -9.28
N LEU A 339 5.89 9.31 -8.35
CA LEU A 339 4.54 9.84 -8.63
C LEU A 339 4.62 11.08 -9.51
#